data_751eddc645f49a77e3e092742661b27c
#
_entry.id   751eddc645f49a77e3e092742661b27c
#
_cell.length_a   1.000
_cell.length_b   1.000
_cell.length_c   1.000
_cell.angle_alpha   90.00
_cell.angle_beta   90.00
_cell.angle_gamma   90.00
#
_symmetry.space_group_name_H-M   'P 1'
#
loop_
_entity.id
_entity.type
_entity.pdbx_description
1 polymer ?
#
loop_
_entity_poly.entity_id
_entity_poly.type
_entity_poly.pdbx_seq_one_letter_code
_entity_poly.pdbx_strand_id
1 'polypeptide(L)'
;TGRIFYWNMNTFKQAGIEAVPTSYDDLIAAGKAFQEKLGDDYYPLAIGQYDRMILMTFYLESKYGKAWVENNECQYSEEEIVDGLNFIDSLEDNHVIPTRPTMIAAGFDSIDKSQEWIDGKYAGIFEWDSAPSKYQSALADNSGFTVGEEIKFGDKANGGFSKVSMGMAITNSCQHPVE
;
A
#
# COMPACT_ATOMS: atom_id res chain seq x y z
N THR A 1 -2.34 12.53 8.76
CA THR A 1 -1.66 11.76 7.70
C THR A 1 -2.23 10.35 7.70
N GLY A 2 -2.78 9.94 6.58
CA GLY A 2 -3.36 8.62 6.35
C GLY A 2 -2.55 7.79 5.36
N ARG A 3 -2.76 6.48 5.35
CA ARG A 3 -2.28 5.57 4.32
C ARG A 3 -3.38 5.34 3.30
N ILE A 4 -3.05 5.49 2.03
CA ILE A 4 -3.96 5.32 0.92
C ILE A 4 -3.28 4.59 -0.23
N PHE A 5 -4.07 4.07 -1.16
CA PHE A 5 -3.57 3.43 -2.36
C PHE A 5 -3.49 4.43 -3.50
N TYR A 6 -2.43 4.32 -4.30
CA TYR A 6 -2.27 5.02 -5.57
C TYR A 6 -2.09 3.99 -6.67
N TRP A 7 -2.69 4.24 -7.84
CA TRP A 7 -2.71 3.32 -8.95
C TRP A 7 -2.25 4.00 -10.25
N ASN A 8 -1.52 3.27 -11.06
CA ASN A 8 -1.25 3.61 -12.45
C ASN A 8 -2.26 2.87 -13.35
N MET A 9 -3.37 3.49 -13.63
CA MET A 9 -4.44 2.90 -14.43
C MET A 9 -4.06 2.65 -15.89
N ASN A 10 -2.96 3.21 -16.39
CA ASN A 10 -2.45 2.85 -17.71
C ASN A 10 -2.04 1.38 -17.77
N THR A 11 -1.31 0.89 -16.75
CA THR A 11 -0.93 -0.52 -16.67
C THR A 11 -2.12 -1.42 -16.35
N PHE A 12 -3.04 -1.00 -15.48
CA PHE A 12 -4.28 -1.75 -15.20
C PHE A 12 -5.09 -1.97 -16.48
N LYS A 13 -5.26 -0.94 -17.33
CA LYS A 13 -5.94 -1.07 -18.61
C LYS A 13 -5.22 -2.01 -19.57
N GLN A 14 -3.89 -2.05 -19.60
CA GLN A 14 -3.14 -3.04 -20.38
C GLN A 14 -3.44 -4.46 -19.91
N ALA A 15 -3.65 -4.66 -18.60
CA ALA A 15 -4.12 -5.92 -18.04
C ALA A 15 -5.63 -6.17 -18.24
N GLY A 16 -6.36 -5.24 -18.88
CA GLY A 16 -7.81 -5.34 -19.14
C GLY A 16 -8.66 -5.01 -17.90
N ILE A 17 -8.16 -4.22 -16.97
CA ILE A 17 -8.85 -3.80 -15.76
C ILE A 17 -9.17 -2.31 -15.86
N GLU A 18 -10.45 -1.95 -15.86
CA GLU A 18 -10.92 -0.58 -16.07
C GLU A 18 -11.17 0.20 -14.78
N ALA A 19 -11.29 -0.49 -13.64
CA ALA A 19 -11.60 0.10 -12.34
C ALA A 19 -10.46 -0.14 -11.33
N VAL A 20 -10.31 0.76 -10.36
CA VAL A 20 -9.40 0.57 -9.23
C VAL A 20 -9.88 -0.58 -8.33
N PRO A 21 -8.98 -1.38 -7.73
CA PRO A 21 -9.36 -2.37 -6.74
C PRO A 21 -10.04 -1.74 -5.52
N THR A 22 -11.13 -2.33 -5.05
CA THR A 22 -11.88 -1.89 -3.86
C THR A 22 -12.06 -3.01 -2.84
N SER A 23 -11.62 -4.22 -3.16
CA SER A 23 -11.71 -5.39 -2.30
C SER A 23 -10.45 -6.26 -2.40
N TYR A 24 -10.32 -7.18 -1.45
CA TYR A 24 -9.29 -8.23 -1.51
C TYR A 24 -9.40 -9.08 -2.79
N ASP A 25 -10.62 -9.46 -3.16
CA ASP A 25 -10.86 -10.27 -4.36
C ASP A 25 -10.46 -9.53 -5.65
N ASP A 26 -10.65 -8.20 -5.71
CA ASP A 26 -10.18 -7.38 -6.83
C ASP A 26 -8.65 -7.39 -6.92
N LEU A 27 -7.94 -7.34 -5.78
CA LEU A 27 -6.48 -7.44 -5.77
C LEU A 27 -6.00 -8.79 -6.30
N ILE A 28 -6.61 -9.89 -5.84
CA ILE A 28 -6.28 -11.24 -6.31
C ILE A 28 -6.56 -11.39 -7.81
N ALA A 29 -7.71 -10.89 -8.27
CA ALA A 29 -8.05 -10.91 -9.70
C ALA A 29 -7.06 -10.07 -10.52
N ALA A 30 -6.64 -8.91 -10.01
CA ALA A 30 -5.64 -8.07 -10.65
C ALA A 30 -4.27 -8.78 -10.74
N GLY A 31 -3.80 -9.43 -9.68
CA GLY A 31 -2.55 -10.19 -9.69
C GLY A 31 -2.52 -11.24 -10.82
N LYS A 32 -3.57 -12.06 -10.91
CA LYS A 32 -3.73 -13.06 -11.98
C LYS A 32 -3.75 -12.43 -13.37
N ALA A 33 -4.54 -11.37 -13.55
CA ALA A 33 -4.64 -10.70 -14.85
C ALA A 33 -3.31 -10.06 -15.27
N PHE A 34 -2.56 -9.47 -14.35
CA PHE A 34 -1.22 -8.92 -14.62
C PHE A 34 -0.27 -10.02 -15.06
N GLN A 35 -0.17 -11.11 -14.30
CA GLN A 35 0.70 -12.22 -14.64
C GLN A 35 0.35 -12.83 -16.00
N GLU A 36 -0.93 -13.11 -16.27
CA GLU A 36 -1.39 -13.75 -17.52
C GLU A 36 -1.19 -12.86 -18.76
N LYS A 37 -1.41 -11.54 -18.64
CA LYS A 37 -1.44 -10.64 -19.80
C LYS A 37 -0.16 -9.84 -19.98
N LEU A 38 0.52 -9.50 -18.90
CA LEU A 38 1.71 -8.63 -18.94
C LEU A 38 3.01 -9.39 -18.59
N GLY A 39 2.91 -10.53 -17.90
CA GLY A 39 4.05 -11.37 -17.52
C GLY A 39 4.51 -11.17 -16.07
N ASP A 40 5.48 -11.98 -15.67
CA ASP A 40 5.93 -12.13 -14.29
C ASP A 40 6.62 -10.89 -13.68
N ASP A 41 7.03 -9.93 -14.50
CA ASP A 41 7.66 -8.68 -14.04
C ASP A 41 6.66 -7.59 -13.65
N TYR A 42 5.37 -7.78 -13.94
CA TYR A 42 4.32 -6.78 -13.71
C TYR A 42 3.47 -7.12 -12.50
N TYR A 43 3.37 -6.18 -11.57
CA TYR A 43 2.61 -6.36 -10.34
C TYR A 43 1.59 -5.23 -10.15
N PRO A 44 0.34 -5.55 -9.78
CA PRO A 44 -0.66 -4.51 -9.51
C PRO A 44 -0.32 -3.66 -8.29
N LEU A 45 0.44 -4.17 -7.33
CA LEU A 45 0.83 -3.44 -6.12
C LEU A 45 2.30 -3.72 -5.77
N ALA A 46 3.05 -2.71 -5.41
CA ALA A 46 4.39 -2.84 -4.85
C ALA A 46 4.43 -2.20 -3.46
N ILE A 47 4.87 -2.95 -2.47
CA ILE A 47 4.97 -2.47 -1.08
C ILE A 47 6.28 -2.95 -0.45
N GLY A 48 6.97 -2.03 0.22
CA GLY A 48 8.17 -2.31 0.98
C GLY A 48 7.90 -3.13 2.25
N GLN A 49 8.97 -3.52 2.94
CA GLN A 49 8.83 -4.36 4.14
C GLN A 49 8.02 -3.65 5.25
N TYR A 50 8.24 -2.36 5.46
CA TYR A 50 7.49 -1.58 6.44
C TYR A 50 6.01 -1.50 6.06
N ASP A 51 5.72 -1.31 4.77
CA ASP A 51 4.36 -1.18 4.28
C ASP A 51 3.58 -2.48 4.35
N ARG A 52 4.25 -3.64 4.24
CA ARG A 52 3.64 -4.97 4.47
C ARG A 52 3.12 -5.09 5.90
N MET A 53 3.91 -4.63 6.88
CA MET A 53 3.48 -4.62 8.29
C MET A 53 2.26 -3.70 8.49
N ILE A 54 2.28 -2.51 7.89
CA ILE A 54 1.15 -1.57 7.98
C ILE A 54 -0.09 -2.15 7.30
N LEU A 55 0.04 -2.75 6.13
CA LEU A 55 -1.08 -3.36 5.42
C LEU A 55 -1.65 -4.58 6.16
N MET A 56 -0.79 -5.41 6.77
CA MET A 56 -1.20 -6.50 7.65
C MET A 56 -2.00 -5.98 8.84
N THR A 57 -1.52 -4.93 9.51
CA THR A 57 -2.25 -4.31 10.63
C THR A 57 -3.61 -3.81 10.18
N PHE A 58 -3.67 -3.15 9.04
CA PHE A 58 -4.89 -2.67 8.43
C PHE A 58 -5.91 -3.81 8.16
N TYR A 59 -5.44 -4.94 7.61
CA TYR A 59 -6.23 -6.15 7.44
C TYR A 59 -6.78 -6.67 8.77
N LEU A 60 -5.91 -6.81 9.77
CA LEU A 60 -6.28 -7.35 11.09
C LEU A 60 -7.29 -6.44 11.82
N GLU A 61 -7.08 -5.13 11.80
CA GLU A 61 -8.04 -4.17 12.37
C GLU A 61 -9.40 -4.24 11.67
N SER A 62 -9.41 -4.33 10.34
CA SER A 62 -10.65 -4.46 9.56
C SER A 62 -11.40 -5.76 9.85
N LYS A 63 -10.68 -6.85 10.08
CA LYS A 63 -11.26 -8.17 10.29
C LYS A 63 -11.70 -8.40 11.73
N TYR A 64 -10.89 -7.97 12.71
CA TYR A 64 -11.11 -8.27 14.12
C TYR A 64 -11.68 -7.10 14.92
N GLY A 65 -11.64 -5.88 14.40
CA GLY A 65 -12.24 -4.69 15.02
C GLY A 65 -11.52 -4.21 16.27
N LYS A 66 -10.25 -4.53 16.44
CA LYS A 66 -9.43 -4.13 17.60
C LYS A 66 -8.09 -3.58 17.14
N ALA A 67 -7.55 -2.63 17.88
CA ALA A 67 -6.23 -2.07 17.60
C ALA A 67 -5.13 -3.11 17.84
N TRP A 68 -4.01 -2.99 17.14
CA TRP A 68 -2.85 -3.84 17.37
C TRP A 68 -2.30 -3.72 18.79
N VAL A 69 -2.15 -2.47 19.27
CA VAL A 69 -1.61 -2.19 20.60
C VAL A 69 -2.57 -1.29 21.36
N GLU A 70 -2.92 -1.70 22.55
CA GLU A 70 -3.67 -0.89 23.52
C GLU A 70 -3.04 -1.05 24.89
N ASN A 71 -2.88 0.05 25.63
CA ASN A 71 -2.22 0.09 26.95
C ASN A 71 -0.82 -0.56 26.97
N ASN A 72 -0.04 -0.43 25.89
CA ASN A 72 1.27 -1.05 25.67
C ASN A 72 1.26 -2.59 25.59
N GLU A 73 0.11 -3.20 25.34
CA GLU A 73 -0.06 -4.63 25.14
C GLU A 73 -0.56 -4.95 23.74
N CYS A 74 -0.01 -6.01 23.14
CA CYS A 74 -0.50 -6.54 21.86
C CYS A 74 -1.90 -7.14 22.07
N GLN A 75 -2.86 -6.72 21.25
CA GLN A 75 -4.25 -7.16 21.37
C GLN A 75 -4.59 -8.37 20.50
N TYR A 76 -3.70 -8.76 19.60
CA TYR A 76 -3.92 -9.93 18.74
C TYR A 76 -3.38 -11.20 19.38
N SER A 77 -4.13 -12.29 19.21
CA SER A 77 -3.66 -13.63 19.56
C SER A 77 -2.63 -14.12 18.54
N GLU A 78 -1.95 -15.22 18.85
CA GLU A 78 -1.01 -15.86 17.93
C GLU A 78 -1.70 -16.27 16.62
N GLU A 79 -2.91 -16.85 16.71
CA GLU A 79 -3.70 -17.26 15.54
C GLU A 79 -4.08 -16.05 14.65
N GLU A 80 -4.43 -14.92 15.25
CA GLU A 80 -4.77 -13.71 14.52
C GLU A 80 -3.51 -13.12 13.82
N ILE A 81 -2.35 -13.18 14.48
CA ILE A 81 -1.08 -12.75 13.86
C ILE A 81 -0.73 -13.69 12.69
N VAL A 82 -0.88 -15.00 12.86
CA VAL A 82 -0.68 -15.98 11.77
C VAL A 82 -1.62 -15.70 10.60
N ASP A 83 -2.89 -15.37 10.88
CA ASP A 83 -3.84 -14.98 9.83
C ASP A 83 -3.36 -13.73 9.06
N GLY A 84 -2.83 -12.72 9.74
CA GLY A 84 -2.24 -11.54 9.12
C GLY A 84 -1.01 -11.85 8.26
N LEU A 85 -0.15 -12.76 8.70
CA LEU A 85 0.99 -13.22 7.91
C LEU A 85 0.53 -13.98 6.66
N ASN A 86 -0.43 -14.91 6.81
CA ASN A 86 -1.03 -15.63 5.69
C ASN A 86 -1.70 -14.71 4.67
N PHE A 87 -2.28 -13.60 5.12
CA PHE A 87 -2.82 -12.57 4.23
C PHE A 87 -1.70 -11.97 3.36
N ILE A 88 -0.55 -11.61 3.92
CA ILE A 88 0.58 -11.08 3.14
C ILE A 88 1.13 -12.15 2.19
N ASP A 89 1.31 -13.38 2.66
CA ASP A 89 1.77 -14.49 1.82
C ASP A 89 0.81 -14.73 0.65
N SER A 90 -0.50 -14.63 0.88
CA SER A 90 -1.51 -14.78 -0.17
C SER A 90 -1.42 -13.71 -1.26
N LEU A 91 -0.99 -12.48 -0.92
CA LEU A 91 -0.74 -11.44 -1.93
C LEU A 91 0.50 -11.76 -2.79
N GLU A 92 1.55 -12.35 -2.20
CA GLU A 92 2.72 -12.83 -2.96
C GLU A 92 2.35 -14.02 -3.86
N ASP A 93 1.68 -15.03 -3.31
CA ASP A 93 1.30 -16.28 -4.00
C ASP A 93 0.36 -16.04 -5.19
N ASN A 94 -0.48 -15.02 -5.10
CA ASN A 94 -1.40 -14.63 -6.18
C ASN A 94 -0.87 -13.48 -7.07
N HIS A 95 0.44 -13.25 -7.04
CA HIS A 95 1.10 -12.26 -7.90
C HIS A 95 0.57 -10.83 -7.73
N VAL A 96 0.00 -10.50 -6.56
CA VAL A 96 -0.46 -9.13 -6.26
C VAL A 96 0.72 -8.22 -5.95
N ILE A 97 1.68 -8.74 -5.16
CA ILE A 97 2.91 -8.02 -4.79
C ILE A 97 4.15 -8.86 -5.14
N PRO A 98 5.29 -8.21 -5.48
CA PRO A 98 6.56 -8.91 -5.63
C PRO A 98 6.94 -9.61 -4.33
N THR A 99 7.61 -10.76 -4.41
CA THR A 99 8.12 -11.43 -3.22
C THR A 99 9.20 -10.59 -2.54
N ARG A 100 9.39 -10.80 -1.23
CA ARG A 100 10.44 -10.10 -0.49
C ARG A 100 11.85 -10.31 -1.08
N PRO A 101 12.27 -11.53 -1.48
CA PRO A 101 13.55 -11.73 -2.17
C PRO A 101 13.68 -10.93 -3.47
N THR A 102 12.61 -10.84 -4.27
CA THR A 102 12.57 -10.04 -5.50
C THR A 102 12.80 -8.56 -5.20
N MET A 103 12.12 -8.02 -4.20
CA MET A 103 12.28 -6.62 -3.78
C MET A 103 13.70 -6.31 -3.26
N ILE A 104 14.31 -7.23 -2.50
CA ILE A 104 15.69 -7.09 -2.01
C ILE A 104 16.68 -7.14 -3.17
N ALA A 105 16.49 -8.05 -4.12
CA ALA A 105 17.37 -8.20 -5.29
C ALA A 105 17.33 -6.97 -6.21
N ALA A 106 16.21 -6.29 -6.30
CA ALA A 106 16.06 -5.02 -7.03
C ALA A 106 16.86 -3.86 -6.42
N GLY A 107 17.25 -3.97 -5.16
CA GLY A 107 18.24 -3.10 -4.51
C GLY A 107 17.86 -1.65 -4.35
N PHE A 108 16.58 -1.31 -4.25
CA PHE A 108 16.14 0.06 -4.08
C PHE A 108 15.68 0.37 -2.65
N ASP A 109 16.02 1.56 -2.19
CA ASP A 109 15.61 2.07 -0.88
C ASP A 109 14.19 2.66 -0.90
N SER A 110 13.68 3.00 -2.10
CA SER A 110 12.39 3.67 -2.29
C SER A 110 11.81 3.31 -3.65
N ILE A 111 10.57 2.85 -3.66
CA ILE A 111 9.88 2.33 -4.86
C ILE A 111 9.82 3.37 -5.99
N ASP A 112 9.64 4.65 -5.68
CA ASP A 112 9.61 5.74 -6.66
C ASP A 112 10.91 5.87 -7.48
N LYS A 113 12.01 5.30 -7.00
CA LYS A 113 13.33 5.31 -7.67
C LYS A 113 13.62 4.03 -8.43
N SER A 114 12.79 3.01 -8.30
CA SER A 114 12.98 1.77 -9.04
C SER A 114 12.61 1.94 -10.51
N GLN A 115 13.32 1.24 -11.38
CA GLN A 115 13.01 1.26 -12.82
C GLN A 115 11.62 0.64 -13.08
N GLU A 116 11.25 -0.36 -12.28
CA GLU A 116 9.95 -1.03 -12.37
C GLU A 116 8.78 -0.07 -12.10
N TRP A 117 8.94 0.87 -11.15
CA TRP A 117 7.94 1.92 -10.93
C TRP A 117 7.94 2.93 -12.07
N ILE A 118 9.12 3.42 -12.47
CA ILE A 118 9.26 4.43 -13.53
C ILE A 118 8.62 3.93 -14.83
N ASP A 119 8.83 2.67 -15.19
CA ASP A 119 8.30 2.03 -16.39
C ASP A 119 6.83 1.57 -16.23
N GLY A 120 6.25 1.71 -15.04
CA GLY A 120 4.88 1.29 -14.75
C GLY A 120 4.68 -0.21 -14.59
N LYS A 121 5.73 -1.01 -14.46
CA LYS A 121 5.65 -2.44 -14.16
C LYS A 121 5.05 -2.69 -12.76
N TYR A 122 5.38 -1.85 -11.80
CA TYR A 122 4.70 -1.74 -10.52
C TYR A 122 3.59 -0.72 -10.67
N ALA A 123 2.34 -1.17 -10.67
CA ALA A 123 1.20 -0.34 -11.05
C ALA A 123 0.44 0.25 -9.85
N GLY A 124 0.86 -0.03 -8.64
CA GLY A 124 0.21 0.48 -7.44
C GLY A 124 1.15 0.58 -6.25
N ILE A 125 0.80 1.43 -5.31
CA ILE A 125 1.54 1.60 -4.06
C ILE A 125 0.58 1.95 -2.92
N PHE A 126 0.92 1.49 -1.71
CA PHE A 126 0.24 1.84 -0.47
C PHE A 126 1.13 2.78 0.34
N GLU A 127 0.82 4.07 0.32
CA GLU A 127 1.71 5.11 0.86
C GLU A 127 0.93 6.24 1.54
N TRP A 128 1.66 7.16 2.20
CA TRP A 128 1.07 8.29 2.90
C TRP A 128 0.37 9.25 1.94
N ASP A 129 -0.72 9.87 2.40
CA ASP A 129 -1.50 10.89 1.69
C ASP A 129 -0.70 12.16 1.35
N SER A 130 0.48 12.31 1.91
CA SER A 130 1.43 13.39 1.59
C SER A 130 2.41 13.06 0.45
N ALA A 131 2.37 11.85 -0.11
CA ALA A 131 3.36 11.37 -1.08
C ALA A 131 2.93 11.32 -2.56
N PRO A 132 1.70 11.72 -2.99
CA PRO A 132 1.25 11.48 -4.36
C PRO A 132 2.16 12.12 -5.41
N SER A 133 2.58 13.36 -5.21
CA SER A 133 3.43 14.08 -6.17
C SER A 133 4.77 13.37 -6.43
N LYS A 134 5.34 12.76 -5.39
CA LYS A 134 6.59 11.99 -5.47
C LYS A 134 6.45 10.80 -6.43
N TYR A 135 5.40 10.00 -6.24
CA TYR A 135 5.16 8.81 -7.04
C TYR A 135 4.65 9.13 -8.43
N GLN A 136 3.76 10.11 -8.56
CA GLN A 136 3.25 10.56 -9.84
C GLN A 136 4.35 11.09 -10.75
N SER A 137 5.21 11.97 -10.23
CA SER A 137 6.28 12.59 -11.03
C SER A 137 7.40 11.62 -11.41
N ALA A 138 7.51 10.49 -10.74
CA ALA A 138 8.51 9.46 -11.05
C ALA A 138 8.11 8.56 -12.23
N LEU A 139 6.81 8.45 -12.55
CA LEU A 139 6.33 7.66 -13.68
C LEU A 139 6.73 8.29 -15.02
N ALA A 140 7.22 7.47 -15.95
CA ALA A 140 7.50 7.88 -17.33
C ALA A 140 6.23 8.35 -18.06
N ASP A 141 5.10 7.68 -17.82
CA ASP A 141 3.75 8.11 -18.20
C ASP A 141 2.86 8.17 -16.96
N ASN A 142 2.58 9.37 -16.49
CA ASN A 142 1.75 9.60 -15.30
C ASN A 142 0.29 9.97 -15.60
N SER A 143 -0.15 9.88 -16.84
CA SER A 143 -1.51 10.26 -17.26
C SER A 143 -2.59 9.39 -16.62
N GLY A 144 -2.26 8.15 -16.26
CA GLY A 144 -3.14 7.20 -15.57
C GLY A 144 -3.01 7.19 -14.05
N PHE A 145 -2.16 8.05 -13.44
CA PHE A 145 -2.00 8.06 -11.99
C PHE A 145 -3.27 8.56 -11.31
N THR A 146 -3.76 7.77 -10.36
CA THR A 146 -4.99 8.09 -9.62
C THR A 146 -4.90 7.68 -8.16
N VAL A 147 -5.66 8.37 -7.34
CA VAL A 147 -5.89 7.99 -5.93
C VAL A 147 -6.91 6.87 -5.91
N GLY A 148 -6.59 5.80 -5.18
CA GLY A 148 -7.50 4.68 -5.00
C GLY A 148 -8.61 4.98 -4.01
N GLU A 149 -9.64 4.16 -4.09
CA GLU A 149 -10.68 4.09 -3.07
C GLU A 149 -10.21 3.23 -1.89
N GLU A 150 -10.96 3.27 -0.80
CA GLU A 150 -10.73 2.42 0.36
C GLU A 150 -10.92 0.94 0.00
N ILE A 151 -9.93 0.10 0.32
CA ILE A 151 -10.05 -1.34 0.16
C ILE A 151 -10.60 -1.95 1.44
N LYS A 152 -11.69 -2.68 1.32
CA LYS A 152 -12.31 -3.40 2.43
C LYS A 152 -11.73 -4.80 2.56
N PHE A 153 -11.10 -5.07 3.70
CA PHE A 153 -10.57 -6.39 4.05
C PHE A 153 -11.44 -7.14 5.06
N GLY A 154 -12.37 -6.46 5.71
CA GLY A 154 -13.30 -7.00 6.69
C GLY A 154 -14.48 -6.07 6.95
N ASP A 155 -15.33 -6.42 7.91
CA ASP A 155 -16.58 -5.73 8.24
C ASP A 155 -16.58 -5.06 9.62
N LYS A 156 -15.50 -5.18 10.38
CA LYS A 156 -15.42 -4.71 11.78
C LYS A 156 -14.93 -3.28 11.89
N ALA A 157 -14.10 -2.82 10.97
CA ALA A 157 -13.69 -1.44 10.88
C ALA A 157 -13.66 -1.01 9.42
N ASN A 158 -13.97 0.27 9.17
CA ASN A 158 -13.66 0.86 7.88
C ASN A 158 -12.14 0.89 7.75
N GLY A 159 -11.65 0.56 6.59
CA GLY A 159 -10.24 0.55 6.33
C GLY A 159 -9.63 1.93 6.50
N GLY A 160 -8.37 1.99 6.82
CA GLY A 160 -7.61 3.23 6.90
C GLY A 160 -6.63 3.20 8.07
N PHE A 161 -5.39 3.45 7.76
CA PHE A 161 -4.36 3.66 8.77
C PHE A 161 -4.02 5.14 8.82
N SER A 162 -4.22 5.77 9.97
CA SER A 162 -3.89 7.18 10.19
C SER A 162 -3.04 7.38 11.44
N LYS A 163 -2.19 8.39 11.41
CA LYS A 163 -1.42 8.83 12.56
C LYS A 163 -1.21 10.33 12.55
N VAL A 164 -0.95 10.89 13.73
CA VAL A 164 -0.31 12.21 13.85
C VAL A 164 1.16 12.03 13.48
N SER A 165 1.61 12.62 12.37
CA SER A 165 2.99 12.44 11.89
C SER A 165 3.92 13.58 12.29
N MET A 166 3.40 14.80 12.33
CA MET A 166 4.15 16.00 12.71
C MET A 166 3.27 16.95 13.52
N GLY A 167 3.88 17.64 14.47
CA GLY A 167 3.29 18.76 15.19
C GLY A 167 4.05 20.05 14.87
N MET A 168 3.35 21.16 14.85
CA MET A 168 3.96 22.47 14.87
C MET A 168 3.96 23.00 16.29
N ALA A 169 5.06 23.60 16.69
CA ALA A 169 5.19 24.23 18.01
C ALA A 169 5.80 25.62 17.85
N ILE A 170 5.26 26.57 18.65
CA ILE A 170 5.85 27.89 18.78
C ILE A 170 6.79 27.84 19.98
N THR A 171 8.05 28.22 19.78
CA THR A 171 9.03 28.22 20.87
C THR A 171 8.71 29.32 21.89
N ASN A 172 9.07 29.12 23.14
CA ASN A 172 8.89 30.11 24.19
C ASN A 172 9.66 31.41 23.95
N SER A 173 10.68 31.38 23.06
CA SER A 173 11.47 32.55 22.66
C SER A 173 10.93 33.29 21.45
N CYS A 174 9.78 32.83 20.87
CA CYS A 174 9.19 33.50 19.74
C CYS A 174 8.70 34.90 20.11
N GLN A 175 9.15 35.91 19.32
CA GLN A 175 8.76 37.31 19.53
C GLN A 175 7.40 37.64 18.89
N HIS A 176 6.92 36.81 17.96
CA HIS A 176 5.69 37.00 17.18
C HIS A 176 4.85 35.71 17.18
N PRO A 177 4.31 35.28 18.33
CA PRO A 177 3.64 33.99 18.45
C PRO A 177 2.28 33.91 17.73
N VAL A 178 1.75 35.06 17.27
CA VAL A 178 0.42 35.17 16.63
C VAL A 178 0.52 35.39 15.10
N GLU A 179 1.72 35.65 14.60
CA GLU A 179 2.00 35.79 13.19
C GLU A 179 2.39 34.46 12.55
#